data_60262cc5a9dccfaa54812809d9d567cb
#
_entry.id   60262cc5a9dccfaa54812809d9d567cb
#
_cell.length_a   1.000
_cell.length_b   1.000
_cell.length_c   1.000
_cell.angle_alpha   90.00
_cell.angle_beta   90.00
_cell.angle_gamma   90.00
#
_symmetry.space_group_name_H-M   'P 1'
#
loop_
_entity.id
_entity.type
_entity.pdbx_description
1 polymer ?
#
loop_
_entity_poly.entity_id
_entity_poly.type
_entity_poly.pdbx_seq_one_letter_code
_entity_poly.pdbx_strand_id
1 'polypeptide(L)'
;QTKFDANMSNINYMTEEQKADMAYFQRMMTANGEFQKIYAVATDSTIDGALDKNLRLQPILDKLVKNKDVHDYSSCSQFIVSTVEQKRRLALWQDFLMRNKEKLTTSLRSAMQTEGFAADSFDDYYALLNKSFQPQSASYFSPLTTSIFAGNLSVDSVGKQYNVVNVLSVKEQDIQKVKKALSDKDCFSFDIMSMNSAIANHLSDDFNYIGLACGFIVFFFLWLSFGNLELALLSFIPMAVSWLWILGIMALFGMQFNIVNIILATFIFGQ
;
A
#
# COMPACT_ATOMS: atom_id res chain seq x y z
N GLN A 1 -13.30 -17.14 -23.57
CA GLN A 1 -12.39 -16.92 -22.41
C GLN A 1 -13.22 -16.46 -21.23
N THR A 2 -13.20 -17.20 -20.15
CA THR A 2 -13.79 -16.79 -18.88
C THR A 2 -13.07 -15.55 -18.37
N LYS A 3 -13.82 -14.48 -18.10
CA LYS A 3 -13.27 -13.24 -17.54
C LYS A 3 -13.51 -13.24 -16.03
N PHE A 4 -12.49 -12.83 -15.28
CA PHE A 4 -12.57 -12.62 -13.85
C PHE A 4 -12.77 -11.15 -13.54
N ASP A 5 -13.67 -10.88 -12.61
CA ASP A 5 -13.86 -9.55 -12.06
C ASP A 5 -12.84 -9.30 -10.94
N ALA A 6 -11.85 -8.45 -11.24
CA ALA A 6 -10.83 -8.05 -10.28
C ALA A 6 -11.32 -6.98 -9.29
N ASN A 7 -12.51 -6.43 -9.50
CA ASN A 7 -13.05 -5.40 -8.63
C ASN A 7 -13.71 -6.02 -7.39
N MET A 8 -13.00 -6.03 -6.28
CA MET A 8 -13.50 -6.53 -5.00
C MET A 8 -14.77 -5.82 -4.51
N SER A 9 -15.03 -4.60 -4.98
CA SER A 9 -16.26 -3.87 -4.65
C SER A 9 -17.51 -4.52 -5.23
N ASN A 10 -17.38 -5.30 -6.33
CA ASN A 10 -18.49 -6.01 -6.97
C ASN A 10 -18.87 -7.32 -6.24
N ILE A 11 -18.07 -7.74 -5.26
CA ILE A 11 -18.36 -8.93 -4.44
C ILE A 11 -19.47 -8.64 -3.43
N ASN A 12 -19.52 -7.40 -2.90
CA ASN A 12 -20.55 -6.98 -1.97
C ASN A 12 -21.75 -6.41 -2.73
N TYR A 13 -22.94 -6.94 -2.46
CA TYR A 13 -24.16 -6.31 -2.94
C TYR A 13 -24.30 -4.92 -2.33
N MET A 14 -24.39 -3.91 -3.18
CA MET A 14 -24.68 -2.52 -2.82
C MET A 14 -25.91 -2.06 -3.57
N THR A 15 -26.82 -1.37 -2.87
CA THR A 15 -27.93 -0.67 -3.52
C THR A 15 -27.39 0.48 -4.38
N GLU A 16 -28.17 0.98 -5.32
CA GLU A 16 -27.77 2.12 -6.15
C GLU A 16 -27.48 3.38 -5.31
N GLU A 17 -28.20 3.57 -4.21
CA GLU A 17 -27.97 4.63 -3.24
C GLU A 17 -26.60 4.48 -2.57
N GLN A 18 -26.28 3.29 -2.06
CA GLN A 18 -24.96 3.00 -1.46
C GLN A 18 -23.80 3.16 -2.45
N LYS A 19 -24.01 2.80 -3.72
CA LYS A 19 -23.00 3.04 -4.78
C LYS A 19 -22.80 4.53 -5.02
N ALA A 20 -23.87 5.31 -5.03
CA ALA A 20 -23.81 6.77 -5.18
C ALA A 20 -23.09 7.42 -4.00
N ASP A 21 -23.41 7.01 -2.77
CA ASP A 21 -22.75 7.48 -1.55
C ASP A 21 -21.25 7.12 -1.54
N MET A 22 -20.91 5.90 -1.93
CA MET A 22 -19.52 5.44 -2.04
C MET A 22 -18.76 6.27 -3.09
N ALA A 23 -19.36 6.51 -4.25
CA ALA A 23 -18.78 7.33 -5.31
C ALA A 23 -18.63 8.80 -4.87
N TYR A 24 -19.59 9.33 -4.09
CA TYR A 24 -19.49 10.66 -3.50
C TYR A 24 -18.34 10.72 -2.48
N PHE A 25 -18.28 9.76 -1.57
CA PHE A 25 -17.21 9.66 -0.57
C PHE A 25 -15.82 9.54 -1.23
N GLN A 26 -15.69 8.67 -2.23
CA GLN A 26 -14.45 8.53 -2.99
C GLN A 26 -14.03 9.84 -3.67
N ARG A 27 -14.96 10.57 -4.26
CA ARG A 27 -14.69 11.89 -4.85
C ARG A 27 -14.19 12.91 -3.82
N MET A 28 -14.79 12.92 -2.63
CA MET A 28 -14.35 13.81 -1.54
C MET A 28 -12.96 13.45 -1.01
N MET A 29 -12.67 12.15 -0.89
CA MET A 29 -11.38 11.66 -0.35
C MET A 29 -10.22 11.75 -1.34
N THR A 30 -10.49 11.74 -2.66
CA THR A 30 -9.45 11.65 -3.71
C THR A 30 -9.38 12.88 -4.61
N ALA A 31 -9.76 14.07 -4.10
CA ALA A 31 -9.76 15.30 -4.89
C ALA A 31 -10.39 15.11 -6.28
N ASN A 32 -11.70 14.78 -6.30
CA ASN A 32 -12.52 14.49 -7.48
C ASN A 32 -12.33 13.10 -8.16
N GLY A 33 -11.66 12.16 -7.52
CA GLY A 33 -11.46 10.81 -8.09
C GLY A 33 -10.39 10.72 -9.19
N GLU A 34 -9.64 11.81 -9.40
CA GLU A 34 -8.58 11.86 -10.43
C GLU A 34 -7.31 11.10 -10.01
N PHE A 35 -7.13 10.84 -8.71
CA PHE A 35 -5.89 10.26 -8.18
C PHE A 35 -6.10 8.88 -7.60
N GLN A 36 -5.20 7.98 -7.93
CA GLN A 36 -5.08 6.67 -7.31
C GLN A 36 -3.94 6.68 -6.29
N LYS A 37 -4.03 5.79 -5.30
CA LYS A 37 -3.00 5.64 -4.27
C LYS A 37 -1.97 4.60 -4.69
N ILE A 38 -0.70 5.03 -4.73
CA ILE A 38 0.46 4.13 -4.83
C ILE A 38 1.14 4.10 -3.47
N TYR A 39 1.47 2.91 -3.02
CA TYR A 39 2.21 2.67 -1.80
C TYR A 39 3.66 2.40 -2.15
N ALA A 40 4.58 3.20 -1.61
CA ALA A 40 6.02 2.99 -1.72
C ALA A 40 6.55 2.60 -0.35
N VAL A 41 7.11 1.39 -0.23
CA VAL A 41 7.46 0.78 1.04
C VAL A 41 8.94 0.50 1.10
N ALA A 42 9.61 1.08 2.10
CA ALA A 42 10.98 0.76 2.47
C ALA A 42 10.96 -0.30 3.58
N THR A 43 11.69 -1.39 3.39
CA THR A 43 11.68 -2.55 4.29
C THR A 43 13.08 -2.88 4.76
N ASP A 44 13.23 -3.18 6.06
CA ASP A 44 14.50 -3.66 6.64
C ASP A 44 14.23 -4.56 7.87
N SER A 45 15.24 -5.33 8.27
CA SER A 45 15.20 -6.13 9.51
C SER A 45 15.25 -5.29 10.79
N THR A 46 15.59 -4.00 10.67
CA THR A 46 15.64 -3.03 11.75
C THR A 46 14.82 -1.80 11.41
N ILE A 47 14.23 -1.18 12.43
CA ILE A 47 13.45 0.05 12.23
C ILE A 47 14.34 1.20 11.73
N ASP A 48 15.56 1.34 12.26
CA ASP A 48 16.51 2.36 11.80
C ASP A 48 16.91 2.14 10.34
N GLY A 49 17.14 0.88 9.93
CA GLY A 49 17.43 0.54 8.53
C GLY A 49 16.27 0.89 7.59
N ALA A 50 15.02 0.57 7.98
CA ALA A 50 13.85 0.92 7.21
C ALA A 50 13.67 2.45 7.08
N LEU A 51 13.91 3.19 8.17
CA LEU A 51 13.86 4.66 8.16
C LEU A 51 14.97 5.27 7.29
N ASP A 52 16.18 4.72 7.30
CA ASP A 52 17.28 5.17 6.44
C ASP A 52 17.00 4.90 4.96
N LYS A 53 16.47 3.73 4.63
CA LYS A 53 16.03 3.42 3.26
C LYS A 53 14.93 4.39 2.82
N ASN A 54 13.96 4.65 3.69
CA ASN A 54 12.89 5.60 3.41
C ASN A 54 13.40 7.02 3.21
N LEU A 55 14.39 7.46 3.98
CA LEU A 55 15.00 8.77 3.81
C LEU A 55 15.67 8.91 2.43
N ARG A 56 16.28 7.83 1.90
CA ARG A 56 16.86 7.82 0.54
C ARG A 56 15.82 7.94 -0.57
N LEU A 57 14.57 7.55 -0.31
CA LEU A 57 13.48 7.73 -1.28
C LEU A 57 13.01 9.19 -1.37
N GLN A 58 13.17 10.00 -0.33
CA GLN A 58 12.65 11.37 -0.32
C GLN A 58 13.07 12.21 -1.54
N PRO A 59 14.34 12.27 -1.95
CA PRO A 59 14.73 13.05 -3.12
C PRO A 59 14.02 12.59 -4.41
N ILE A 60 13.70 11.30 -4.52
CA ILE A 60 12.97 10.74 -5.66
C ILE A 60 11.51 11.20 -5.59
N LEU A 61 10.88 11.09 -4.42
CA LEU A 61 9.50 11.53 -4.21
C LEU A 61 9.35 13.04 -4.47
N ASP A 62 10.23 13.84 -3.94
CA ASP A 62 10.23 15.30 -4.14
C ASP A 62 10.38 15.65 -5.63
N LYS A 63 11.25 14.93 -6.35
CA LYS A 63 11.41 15.09 -7.80
C LYS A 63 10.13 14.74 -8.56
N LEU A 64 9.46 13.66 -8.18
CA LEU A 64 8.20 13.25 -8.81
C LEU A 64 7.09 14.29 -8.58
N VAL A 65 7.00 14.86 -7.38
CA VAL A 65 6.07 15.96 -7.08
C VAL A 65 6.42 17.21 -7.88
N LYS A 66 7.70 17.59 -7.92
CA LYS A 66 8.17 18.74 -8.71
C LYS A 66 7.86 18.60 -10.19
N ASN A 67 7.95 17.39 -10.73
CA ASN A 67 7.62 17.08 -12.12
C ASN A 67 6.11 16.95 -12.37
N LYS A 68 5.26 17.01 -11.32
CA LYS A 68 3.80 16.77 -11.36
C LYS A 68 3.40 15.36 -11.77
N ASP A 69 4.29 14.38 -11.66
CA ASP A 69 4.01 12.95 -11.86
C ASP A 69 3.29 12.38 -10.63
N VAL A 70 3.52 12.97 -9.47
CA VAL A 70 2.82 12.73 -8.20
C VAL A 70 2.19 14.05 -7.77
N HIS A 71 0.94 14.03 -7.34
CA HIS A 71 0.24 15.22 -6.85
C HIS A 71 0.75 15.61 -5.47
N ASP A 72 0.70 14.66 -4.55
CA ASP A 72 1.19 14.76 -3.17
C ASP A 72 1.63 13.40 -2.65
N TYR A 73 2.34 13.39 -1.54
CA TYR A 73 2.63 12.16 -0.80
C TYR A 73 2.64 12.38 0.71
N SER A 74 2.26 11.34 1.45
CA SER A 74 2.37 11.27 2.90
C SER A 74 3.54 10.38 3.29
N SER A 75 4.41 10.89 4.18
CA SER A 75 5.57 10.17 4.71
C SER A 75 5.83 10.58 6.16
N CYS A 76 6.30 9.64 6.97
CA CYS A 76 6.73 9.95 8.33
C CYS A 76 8.16 10.52 8.42
N SER A 77 8.94 10.52 7.32
CA SER A 77 10.38 10.87 7.32
C SER A 77 10.69 12.31 7.72
N GLN A 78 9.73 13.22 7.67
CA GLN A 78 9.91 14.59 8.15
C GLN A 78 9.98 14.67 9.68
N PHE A 79 9.33 13.74 10.37
CA PHE A 79 9.18 13.74 11.82
C PHE A 79 9.96 12.61 12.50
N ILE A 80 10.06 11.46 11.85
CA ILE A 80 10.67 10.25 12.40
C ILE A 80 11.79 9.82 11.47
N VAL A 81 13.01 9.89 11.97
CA VAL A 81 14.22 9.47 11.27
C VAL A 81 15.04 8.54 12.13
N SER A 82 15.94 7.76 11.51
CA SER A 82 16.83 6.84 12.21
C SER A 82 17.71 7.53 13.25
N THR A 83 18.20 6.77 14.22
CA THR A 83 19.13 7.28 15.21
C THR A 83 20.42 7.79 14.58
N VAL A 84 20.86 7.22 13.47
CA VAL A 84 22.03 7.66 12.71
C VAL A 84 21.79 9.05 12.11
N GLU A 85 20.67 9.24 11.44
CA GLU A 85 20.32 10.53 10.85
C GLU A 85 20.06 11.59 11.93
N GLN A 86 19.48 11.25 13.06
CA GLN A 86 19.34 12.14 14.21
C GLN A 86 20.72 12.65 14.69
N LYS A 87 21.69 11.74 14.85
CA LYS A 87 23.06 12.11 15.24
C LYS A 87 23.68 13.06 14.22
N ARG A 88 23.52 12.79 12.93
CA ARG A 88 24.02 13.66 11.84
C ARG A 88 23.40 15.06 11.92
N ARG A 89 22.08 15.17 12.08
CA ARG A 89 21.37 16.45 12.19
C ARG A 89 21.78 17.21 13.46
N LEU A 90 21.92 16.50 14.57
CA LEU A 90 22.38 17.10 15.83
C LEU A 90 23.82 17.64 15.73
N ALA A 91 24.72 16.93 15.05
CA ALA A 91 26.07 17.41 14.81
C ALA A 91 26.07 18.69 13.96
N LEU A 92 25.27 18.76 12.91
CA LEU A 92 25.09 19.97 12.10
C LEU A 92 24.52 21.14 12.90
N TRP A 93 23.54 20.86 13.78
CA TRP A 93 22.96 21.86 14.67
C TRP A 93 23.99 22.40 15.65
N GLN A 94 24.79 21.54 16.26
CA GLN A 94 25.85 21.94 17.18
C GLN A 94 26.92 22.79 16.48
N ASP A 95 27.36 22.39 15.28
CA ASP A 95 28.31 23.17 14.47
C ASP A 95 27.74 24.54 14.10
N PHE A 96 26.47 24.59 13.69
CA PHE A 96 25.80 25.87 13.42
C PHE A 96 25.73 26.75 14.65
N LEU A 97 25.39 26.21 15.82
CA LEU A 97 25.35 26.99 17.05
C LEU A 97 26.72 27.47 17.49
N MET A 98 27.76 26.63 17.39
CA MET A 98 29.15 27.11 17.71
C MET A 98 29.56 28.32 16.89
N ARG A 99 29.14 28.39 15.64
CA ARG A 99 29.52 29.50 14.74
C ARG A 99 28.61 30.72 14.85
N ASN A 100 27.35 30.54 15.19
CA ASN A 100 26.35 31.60 15.01
C ASN A 100 25.64 32.05 16.29
N LYS A 101 25.72 31.29 17.38
CA LYS A 101 24.91 31.50 18.58
C LYS A 101 25.08 32.92 19.16
N GLU A 102 26.31 33.41 19.27
CA GLU A 102 26.56 34.72 19.83
C GLU A 102 25.97 35.83 18.93
N LYS A 103 26.19 35.72 17.61
CA LYS A 103 25.62 36.66 16.63
C LYS A 103 24.08 36.63 16.67
N LEU A 104 23.48 35.46 16.70
CA LEU A 104 22.03 35.32 16.78
C LEU A 104 21.44 35.94 18.04
N THR A 105 22.06 35.68 19.20
CA THR A 105 21.60 36.22 20.47
C THR A 105 21.74 37.75 20.53
N THR A 106 22.84 38.27 20.06
CA THR A 106 23.09 39.72 20.03
C THR A 106 22.14 40.41 19.08
N SER A 107 22.01 39.90 17.84
CA SER A 107 21.10 40.47 16.85
C SER A 107 19.65 40.45 17.29
N LEU A 108 19.22 39.35 17.90
CA LEU A 108 17.84 39.22 18.41
C LEU A 108 17.58 40.20 19.56
N ARG A 109 18.51 40.33 20.52
CA ARG A 109 18.37 41.31 21.62
C ARG A 109 18.29 42.75 21.12
N SER A 110 19.12 43.11 20.13
CA SER A 110 19.09 44.44 19.53
C SER A 110 17.75 44.69 18.82
N ALA A 111 17.26 43.72 18.03
CA ALA A 111 15.98 43.82 17.36
C ALA A 111 14.81 43.93 18.37
N MET A 112 14.81 43.14 19.43
CA MET A 112 13.80 43.23 20.50
C MET A 112 13.70 44.60 21.10
N GLN A 113 14.84 45.23 21.39
CA GLN A 113 14.87 46.59 21.96
C GLN A 113 14.34 47.63 20.96
N THR A 114 14.69 47.48 19.68
CA THR A 114 14.23 48.39 18.62
C THR A 114 12.72 48.29 18.39
N GLU A 115 12.20 47.07 18.41
CA GLU A 115 10.77 46.78 18.14
C GLU A 115 9.88 46.84 19.39
N GLY A 116 10.45 47.15 20.58
CA GLY A 116 9.68 47.31 21.81
C GLY A 116 9.14 46.07 22.45
N PHE A 117 9.75 44.89 22.19
CA PHE A 117 9.39 43.64 22.87
C PHE A 117 9.81 43.67 24.35
N ALA A 118 9.05 42.96 25.19
CA ALA A 118 9.44 42.76 26.60
C ALA A 118 10.72 41.90 26.68
N ALA A 119 11.54 42.13 27.71
CA ALA A 119 12.85 41.50 27.85
C ALA A 119 12.84 39.98 27.90
N ASP A 120 11.71 39.38 28.31
CA ASP A 120 11.46 37.94 28.51
C ASP A 120 10.77 37.28 27.30
N SER A 121 10.36 38.05 26.30
CA SER A 121 9.56 37.53 25.19
C SER A 121 10.17 36.35 24.42
N PHE A 122 11.48 36.16 24.48
CA PHE A 122 12.20 35.12 23.77
C PHE A 122 13.01 34.17 24.69
N ASP A 123 12.67 34.11 25.99
CA ASP A 123 13.38 33.27 26.94
C ASP A 123 13.34 31.78 26.55
N ASP A 124 12.21 31.27 26.08
CA ASP A 124 12.07 29.89 25.58
C ASP A 124 13.00 29.62 24.37
N TYR A 125 13.18 30.61 23.50
CA TYR A 125 14.11 30.50 22.36
C TYR A 125 15.55 30.43 22.85
N TYR A 126 15.95 31.28 23.80
CA TYR A 126 17.28 31.22 24.39
C TYR A 126 17.52 29.91 25.16
N ALA A 127 16.51 29.40 25.86
CA ALA A 127 16.56 28.09 26.51
C ALA A 127 16.77 26.96 25.44
N LEU A 128 16.07 27.02 24.30
CA LEU A 128 16.22 26.09 23.20
C LEU A 128 17.66 26.10 22.62
N LEU A 129 18.26 27.29 22.40
CA LEU A 129 19.64 27.42 21.93
C LEU A 129 20.69 26.85 22.92
N ASN A 130 20.36 26.75 24.19
CA ASN A 130 21.20 26.19 25.24
C ASN A 130 20.94 24.70 25.52
N LYS A 131 19.85 24.13 24.96
CA LYS A 131 19.44 22.79 25.24
C LYS A 131 20.33 21.76 24.54
N SER A 132 20.79 20.78 25.28
CA SER A 132 21.47 19.61 24.72
C SER A 132 20.42 18.56 24.31
N PHE A 133 20.43 18.20 23.03
CA PHE A 133 19.56 17.16 22.48
C PHE A 133 20.33 15.85 22.34
N GLN A 134 19.61 14.73 22.60
CA GLN A 134 20.13 13.38 22.42
C GLN A 134 19.26 12.63 21.41
N PRO A 135 19.86 11.75 20.59
CA PRO A 135 19.09 10.89 19.71
C PRO A 135 18.08 10.06 20.50
N GLN A 136 16.88 9.93 19.97
CA GLN A 136 15.80 9.16 20.58
C GLN A 136 15.56 7.88 19.76
N SER A 137 15.25 6.77 20.47
CA SER A 137 14.85 5.53 19.82
C SER A 137 13.49 5.69 19.12
N ALA A 138 13.20 4.83 18.15
CA ALA A 138 11.91 4.85 17.45
C ALA A 138 10.71 4.67 18.40
N SER A 139 10.88 3.97 19.54
CA SER A 139 9.85 3.80 20.56
C SER A 139 9.46 5.11 21.25
N TYR A 140 10.34 6.09 21.31
CA TYR A 140 10.03 7.43 21.81
C TYR A 140 8.92 8.10 21.00
N PHE A 141 8.86 7.81 19.69
CA PHE A 141 7.88 8.36 18.78
C PHE A 141 6.58 7.53 18.72
N SER A 142 6.42 6.53 19.60
CA SER A 142 5.23 5.67 19.64
C SER A 142 3.90 6.45 19.65
N PRO A 143 3.72 7.56 20.41
CA PRO A 143 2.48 8.33 20.35
C PRO A 143 2.18 8.90 18.96
N LEU A 144 3.19 9.27 18.18
CA LEU A 144 3.03 9.76 16.82
C LEU A 144 2.74 8.62 15.84
N THR A 145 3.43 7.48 15.99
CA THR A 145 3.25 6.32 15.12
C THR A 145 1.92 5.61 15.31
N THR A 146 1.32 5.70 16.49
CA THR A 146 -0.01 5.12 16.78
C THR A 146 -1.18 6.06 16.47
N SER A 147 -0.93 7.35 16.28
CA SER A 147 -1.97 8.34 15.99
C SER A 147 -1.85 8.89 14.55
N ILE A 148 -0.96 9.84 14.34
CA ILE A 148 -0.86 10.59 13.08
C ILE A 148 -0.28 9.70 11.96
N PHE A 149 0.69 8.85 12.28
CA PHE A 149 1.41 8.00 11.33
C PHE A 149 1.08 6.50 11.47
N ALA A 150 -0.13 6.17 11.96
CA ALA A 150 -0.54 4.78 12.18
C ALA A 150 -0.46 3.90 10.92
N GLY A 151 -0.62 4.49 9.73
CA GLY A 151 -0.49 3.79 8.45
C GLY A 151 0.90 3.82 7.83
N ASN A 152 1.84 4.61 8.39
CA ASN A 152 3.15 4.82 7.78
C ASN A 152 4.25 3.93 8.35
N LEU A 153 4.03 3.33 9.51
CA LEU A 153 4.98 2.42 10.14
C LEU A 153 4.29 1.12 10.53
N SER A 154 4.81 0.00 10.04
CA SER A 154 4.28 -1.31 10.38
C SER A 154 5.40 -2.31 10.62
N VAL A 155 5.08 -3.34 11.41
CA VAL A 155 6.00 -4.45 11.70
C VAL A 155 5.34 -5.72 11.21
N ASP A 156 6.03 -6.45 10.35
CA ASP A 156 5.66 -7.81 10.03
C ASP A 156 6.13 -8.73 11.17
N SER A 157 5.17 -9.25 11.92
CA SER A 157 5.43 -10.15 13.06
C SER A 157 5.95 -11.53 12.61
N VAL A 158 5.65 -11.95 11.38
CA VAL A 158 6.08 -13.25 10.83
C VAL A 158 7.49 -13.14 10.27
N GLY A 159 7.76 -12.15 9.42
CA GLY A 159 9.05 -11.92 8.78
C GLY A 159 10.04 -11.12 9.63
N LYS A 160 9.64 -10.59 10.79
CA LYS A 160 10.43 -9.68 11.62
C LYS A 160 11.01 -8.51 10.82
N GLN A 161 10.23 -7.97 9.90
CA GLN A 161 10.60 -6.85 9.06
C GLN A 161 9.85 -5.59 9.48
N TYR A 162 10.56 -4.47 9.44
CA TYR A 162 9.98 -3.15 9.65
C TYR A 162 9.72 -2.49 8.32
N ASN A 163 8.52 -1.97 8.14
CA ASN A 163 8.07 -1.34 6.92
C ASN A 163 7.76 0.13 7.16
N VAL A 164 8.33 1.00 6.34
CA VAL A 164 7.99 2.42 6.29
C VAL A 164 7.26 2.68 5.00
N VAL A 165 6.00 3.10 5.12
CA VAL A 165 5.06 3.23 4.00
C VAL A 165 4.88 4.70 3.66
N ASN A 166 5.10 5.04 2.40
CA ASN A 166 4.72 6.33 1.82
C ASN A 166 3.47 6.12 0.95
N VAL A 167 2.50 7.01 1.06
CA VAL A 167 1.27 6.96 0.28
C VAL A 167 1.29 8.12 -0.71
N LEU A 168 1.33 7.80 -2.01
CA LEU A 168 1.41 8.77 -3.09
C LEU A 168 0.06 8.90 -3.79
N SER A 169 -0.35 10.11 -4.12
CA SER A 169 -1.52 10.40 -4.95
C SER A 169 -1.07 10.61 -6.39
N VAL A 170 -1.47 9.72 -7.30
CA VAL A 170 -0.97 9.65 -8.69
C VAL A 170 -2.14 9.55 -9.66
N LYS A 171 -2.06 10.23 -10.81
CA LYS A 171 -3.04 10.05 -11.88
C LYS A 171 -2.88 8.68 -12.53
N GLU A 172 -3.97 8.08 -12.97
CA GLU A 172 -3.97 6.73 -13.55
C GLU A 172 -2.94 6.57 -14.68
N GLN A 173 -2.84 7.56 -15.55
CA GLN A 173 -1.90 7.56 -16.66
C GLN A 173 -0.42 7.55 -16.25
N ASP A 174 -0.10 8.06 -15.05
CA ASP A 174 1.28 8.22 -14.56
C ASP A 174 1.73 7.07 -13.65
N ILE A 175 0.82 6.14 -13.28
CA ILE A 175 1.09 5.03 -12.36
C ILE A 175 2.32 4.23 -12.77
N GLN A 176 2.40 3.80 -14.03
CA GLN A 176 3.51 2.96 -14.52
C GLN A 176 4.84 3.72 -14.49
N LYS A 177 4.82 5.01 -14.82
CA LYS A 177 5.98 5.88 -14.77
C LYS A 177 6.51 6.04 -13.34
N VAL A 178 5.60 6.26 -12.39
CA VAL A 178 5.94 6.41 -10.97
C VAL A 178 6.46 5.09 -10.40
N LYS A 179 5.80 3.96 -10.68
CA LYS A 179 6.29 2.63 -10.26
C LYS A 179 7.68 2.33 -10.79
N LYS A 180 7.95 2.64 -12.07
CA LYS A 180 9.29 2.47 -12.66
C LYS A 180 10.34 3.35 -12.00
N ALA A 181 10.00 4.58 -11.62
CA ALA A 181 10.90 5.48 -10.91
C ALA A 181 11.20 5.03 -9.49
N LEU A 182 10.28 4.27 -8.86
CA LEU A 182 10.40 3.70 -7.51
C LEU A 182 10.97 2.27 -7.50
N SER A 183 11.21 1.65 -8.64
CA SER A 183 11.76 0.30 -8.73
C SER A 183 13.24 0.30 -8.35
N ASP A 184 13.54 0.45 -7.07
CA ASP A 184 14.88 0.34 -6.49
C ASP A 184 14.95 -0.93 -5.64
N LYS A 185 16.19 -1.40 -5.36
CA LYS A 185 16.45 -2.58 -4.54
C LYS A 185 16.05 -2.40 -3.07
N ASP A 186 15.95 -1.15 -2.60
CA ASP A 186 15.65 -0.80 -1.22
C ASP A 186 14.16 -0.47 -0.98
N CYS A 187 13.34 -0.50 -2.03
CA CYS A 187 11.92 -0.11 -1.96
C CYS A 187 11.10 -0.97 -2.93
N PHE A 188 9.89 -1.33 -2.54
CA PHE A 188 8.90 -1.86 -3.47
C PHE A 188 7.69 -0.94 -3.51
N SER A 189 7.03 -0.89 -4.67
CA SER A 189 5.82 -0.08 -4.85
C SER A 189 4.68 -0.90 -5.42
N PHE A 190 3.47 -0.67 -4.91
CA PHE A 190 2.27 -1.33 -5.39
C PHE A 190 1.07 -0.38 -5.32
N ASP A 191 0.05 -0.69 -6.07
CA ASP A 191 -1.28 -0.12 -5.94
C ASP A 191 -2.31 -1.24 -5.77
N ILE A 192 -3.40 -0.92 -5.09
CA ILE A 192 -4.43 -1.92 -4.74
C ILE A 192 -5.10 -2.47 -6.00
N MET A 193 -5.29 -1.67 -7.04
CA MET A 193 -5.96 -2.09 -8.26
C MET A 193 -5.11 -3.12 -9.02
N SER A 194 -3.81 -2.85 -9.22
CA SER A 194 -2.89 -3.81 -9.84
C SER A 194 -2.75 -5.09 -9.02
N MET A 195 -2.71 -4.97 -7.69
CA MET A 195 -2.67 -6.12 -6.79
C MET A 195 -3.92 -6.99 -6.92
N ASN A 196 -5.10 -6.37 -6.89
CA ASN A 196 -6.37 -7.08 -7.07
C ASN A 196 -6.45 -7.75 -8.45
N SER A 197 -5.99 -7.06 -9.50
CA SER A 197 -5.95 -7.62 -10.85
C SER A 197 -4.98 -8.81 -10.95
N ALA A 198 -3.82 -8.73 -10.29
CA ALA A 198 -2.88 -9.84 -10.23
C ALA A 198 -3.47 -11.05 -9.50
N ILE A 199 -4.11 -10.82 -8.34
CA ILE A 199 -4.79 -11.89 -7.59
C ILE A 199 -5.90 -12.52 -8.43
N ALA A 200 -6.74 -11.73 -9.11
CA ALA A 200 -7.81 -12.23 -9.94
C ALA A 200 -7.29 -13.06 -11.13
N ASN A 201 -6.19 -12.63 -11.76
CA ASN A 201 -5.58 -13.37 -12.86
C ASN A 201 -4.99 -14.70 -12.38
N HIS A 202 -4.24 -14.71 -11.27
CA HIS A 202 -3.72 -15.95 -10.70
C HIS A 202 -4.84 -16.90 -10.28
N LEU A 203 -5.90 -16.37 -9.66
CA LEU A 203 -7.05 -17.16 -9.27
C LEU A 203 -7.76 -17.78 -10.48
N SER A 204 -7.84 -17.04 -11.61
CA SER A 204 -8.39 -17.56 -12.86
C SER A 204 -7.58 -18.74 -13.43
N ASP A 205 -6.26 -18.60 -13.43
CA ASP A 205 -5.36 -19.64 -13.93
C ASP A 205 -5.42 -20.89 -13.05
N ASP A 206 -5.34 -20.70 -11.74
CA ASP A 206 -5.45 -21.79 -10.75
C ASP A 206 -6.80 -22.50 -10.84
N PHE A 207 -7.90 -21.76 -11.00
CA PHE A 207 -9.23 -22.31 -11.13
C PHE A 207 -9.38 -23.20 -12.37
N ASN A 208 -8.88 -22.76 -13.52
CA ASN A 208 -8.92 -23.58 -14.74
C ASN A 208 -8.09 -24.86 -14.58
N TYR A 209 -6.90 -24.75 -13.98
CA TYR A 209 -6.05 -25.91 -13.70
C TYR A 209 -6.69 -26.89 -12.71
N ILE A 210 -7.21 -26.41 -11.59
CA ILE A 210 -7.86 -27.23 -10.56
C ILE A 210 -9.13 -27.87 -11.13
N GLY A 211 -9.93 -27.13 -11.89
CA GLY A 211 -11.14 -27.65 -12.53
C GLY A 211 -10.87 -28.84 -13.46
N LEU A 212 -9.83 -28.70 -14.31
CA LEU A 212 -9.40 -29.80 -15.19
C LEU A 212 -8.85 -30.98 -14.37
N ALA A 213 -7.98 -30.72 -13.39
CA ALA A 213 -7.39 -31.78 -12.55
C ALA A 213 -8.48 -32.55 -11.79
N CYS A 214 -9.44 -31.85 -11.16
CA CYS A 214 -10.58 -32.48 -10.49
C CYS A 214 -11.43 -33.29 -11.46
N GLY A 215 -11.71 -32.78 -12.65
CA GLY A 215 -12.42 -33.51 -13.70
C GLY A 215 -11.74 -34.84 -14.07
N PHE A 216 -10.42 -34.82 -14.27
CA PHE A 216 -9.64 -36.03 -14.54
C PHE A 216 -9.66 -37.01 -13.35
N ILE A 217 -9.51 -36.54 -12.13
CA ILE A 217 -9.54 -37.36 -10.93
C ILE A 217 -10.91 -38.05 -10.78
N VAL A 218 -12.01 -37.29 -10.91
CA VAL A 218 -13.36 -37.82 -10.83
C VAL A 218 -13.60 -38.84 -11.93
N PHE A 219 -13.22 -38.55 -13.18
CA PHE A 219 -13.34 -39.51 -14.28
C PHE A 219 -12.55 -40.78 -14.02
N PHE A 220 -11.33 -40.69 -13.50
CA PHE A 220 -10.49 -41.83 -13.17
C PHE A 220 -11.12 -42.72 -12.08
N PHE A 221 -11.70 -42.12 -11.02
CA PHE A 221 -12.38 -42.84 -9.98
C PHE A 221 -13.65 -43.51 -10.47
N LEU A 222 -14.44 -42.87 -11.35
CA LEU A 222 -15.59 -43.47 -12.01
C LEU A 222 -15.17 -44.70 -12.85
N TRP A 223 -14.09 -44.57 -13.62
CA TRP A 223 -13.58 -45.69 -14.42
C TRP A 223 -13.13 -46.87 -13.55
N LEU A 224 -12.41 -46.63 -12.46
CA LEU A 224 -12.02 -47.68 -11.53
C LEU A 224 -13.26 -48.34 -10.84
N SER A 225 -14.22 -47.51 -10.47
CA SER A 225 -15.44 -47.98 -9.79
C SER A 225 -16.32 -48.86 -10.68
N PHE A 226 -16.49 -48.47 -11.95
CA PHE A 226 -17.34 -49.24 -12.88
C PHE A 226 -16.59 -50.37 -13.60
N GLY A 227 -15.27 -50.36 -13.61
CA GLY A 227 -14.43 -51.29 -14.36
C GLY A 227 -14.67 -51.26 -15.89
N ASN A 228 -15.51 -50.35 -16.38
CA ASN A 228 -15.89 -50.21 -17.76
C ASN A 228 -15.86 -48.73 -18.19
N LEU A 229 -15.10 -48.46 -19.25
CA LEU A 229 -14.87 -47.11 -19.75
C LEU A 229 -16.15 -46.45 -20.29
N GLU A 230 -17.02 -47.24 -20.93
CA GLU A 230 -18.27 -46.70 -21.48
C GLU A 230 -19.22 -46.23 -20.37
N LEU A 231 -19.35 -46.99 -19.29
CA LEU A 231 -20.17 -46.62 -18.14
C LEU A 231 -19.59 -45.38 -17.42
N ALA A 232 -18.27 -45.33 -17.29
CA ALA A 232 -17.60 -44.15 -16.72
C ALA A 232 -17.87 -42.89 -17.55
N LEU A 233 -17.76 -42.97 -18.90
CA LEU A 233 -18.08 -41.90 -19.79
C LEU A 233 -19.54 -41.45 -19.72
N LEU A 234 -20.50 -42.42 -19.71
CA LEU A 234 -21.91 -42.12 -19.59
C LEU A 234 -22.25 -41.39 -18.28
N SER A 235 -21.58 -41.74 -17.18
CA SER A 235 -21.75 -41.09 -15.90
C SER A 235 -21.06 -39.72 -15.82
N PHE A 236 -19.96 -39.53 -16.55
CA PHE A 236 -19.20 -38.28 -16.55
C PHE A 236 -19.81 -37.20 -17.48
N ILE A 237 -20.43 -37.61 -18.59
CA ILE A 237 -21.01 -36.68 -19.58
C ILE A 237 -22.00 -35.67 -18.96
N PRO A 238 -22.98 -36.04 -18.13
CA PRO A 238 -23.92 -35.10 -17.55
C PRO A 238 -23.22 -34.00 -16.73
N MET A 239 -22.17 -34.35 -15.99
CA MET A 239 -21.37 -33.40 -15.21
C MET A 239 -20.60 -32.44 -16.12
N ALA A 240 -19.94 -32.95 -17.16
CA ALA A 240 -19.23 -32.13 -18.12
C ALA A 240 -20.17 -31.19 -18.89
N VAL A 241 -21.35 -31.68 -19.28
CA VAL A 241 -22.37 -30.87 -19.95
C VAL A 241 -22.91 -29.79 -19.04
N SER A 242 -23.17 -30.07 -17.76
CA SER A 242 -23.64 -29.10 -16.77
C SER A 242 -22.61 -27.99 -16.62
N TRP A 243 -21.32 -28.31 -16.56
CA TRP A 243 -20.25 -27.35 -16.49
C TRP A 243 -20.22 -26.44 -17.74
N LEU A 244 -20.28 -27.01 -18.93
CA LEU A 244 -20.33 -26.25 -20.17
C LEU A 244 -21.56 -25.33 -20.26
N TRP A 245 -22.72 -25.79 -19.76
CA TRP A 245 -23.94 -24.98 -19.71
C TRP A 245 -23.80 -23.79 -18.77
N ILE A 246 -23.20 -23.96 -17.62
CA ILE A 246 -22.94 -22.83 -16.70
C ILE A 246 -22.02 -21.80 -17.35
N LEU A 247 -20.92 -22.23 -17.95
CA LEU A 247 -20.03 -21.31 -18.69
C LEU A 247 -20.77 -20.60 -19.84
N GLY A 248 -21.63 -21.33 -20.56
CA GLY A 248 -22.41 -20.76 -21.65
C GLY A 248 -23.45 -19.74 -21.18
N ILE A 249 -24.17 -20.02 -20.10
CA ILE A 249 -25.15 -19.12 -19.48
C ILE A 249 -24.44 -17.87 -18.94
N MET A 250 -23.34 -18.02 -18.23
CA MET A 250 -22.56 -16.89 -17.73
C MET A 250 -22.08 -16.00 -18.86
N ALA A 251 -21.59 -16.59 -19.96
CA ALA A 251 -21.16 -15.84 -21.12
C ALA A 251 -22.33 -15.10 -21.81
N LEU A 252 -23.51 -15.74 -21.89
CA LEU A 252 -24.72 -15.15 -22.49
C LEU A 252 -25.20 -13.91 -21.73
N PHE A 253 -25.15 -13.97 -20.38
CA PHE A 253 -25.55 -12.86 -19.52
C PHE A 253 -24.42 -11.89 -19.20
N GLY A 254 -23.22 -12.06 -19.79
CA GLY A 254 -22.06 -11.21 -19.51
C GLY A 254 -21.54 -11.29 -18.07
N MET A 255 -21.88 -12.36 -17.36
CA MET A 255 -21.45 -12.57 -15.96
C MET A 255 -19.97 -12.95 -15.93
N GLN A 256 -19.22 -12.31 -15.05
CA GLN A 256 -17.81 -12.62 -14.82
C GLN A 256 -17.66 -13.52 -13.59
N PHE A 257 -16.62 -14.34 -13.57
CA PHE A 257 -16.26 -15.07 -12.37
C PHE A 257 -15.74 -14.12 -11.31
N ASN A 258 -16.14 -14.32 -10.08
CA ASN A 258 -15.60 -13.69 -8.88
C ASN A 258 -15.32 -14.74 -7.82
N ILE A 259 -14.70 -14.37 -6.72
CA ILE A 259 -14.32 -15.30 -5.64
C ILE A 259 -15.54 -16.07 -5.10
N VAL A 260 -16.71 -15.46 -5.05
CA VAL A 260 -17.93 -16.09 -4.50
C VAL A 260 -18.49 -17.13 -5.46
N ASN A 261 -18.66 -16.81 -6.76
CA ASN A 261 -19.26 -17.74 -7.69
C ASN A 261 -18.31 -18.87 -8.12
N ILE A 262 -16.99 -18.71 -7.95
CA ILE A 262 -16.02 -19.80 -8.07
C ILE A 262 -16.29 -20.89 -7.02
N ILE A 263 -16.53 -20.51 -5.76
CA ILE A 263 -16.85 -21.46 -4.71
C ILE A 263 -18.10 -22.26 -5.08
N LEU A 264 -19.14 -21.59 -5.61
CA LEU A 264 -20.35 -22.28 -6.09
C LEU A 264 -20.06 -23.26 -7.23
N ALA A 265 -19.16 -22.89 -8.15
CA ALA A 265 -18.76 -23.74 -9.26
C ALA A 265 -18.06 -25.03 -8.78
N THR A 266 -17.31 -25.00 -7.67
CA THR A 266 -16.64 -26.19 -7.13
C THR A 266 -17.63 -27.22 -6.55
N PHE A 267 -18.81 -26.80 -6.10
CA PHE A 267 -19.84 -27.72 -5.62
C PHE A 267 -20.38 -28.65 -6.72
N ILE A 268 -20.31 -28.24 -7.98
CA ILE A 268 -20.79 -29.04 -9.12
C ILE A 268 -19.93 -30.29 -9.33
N PHE A 269 -18.64 -30.20 -9.02
CA PHE A 269 -17.71 -31.33 -9.08
C PHE A 269 -17.71 -32.17 -7.82
N GLY A 270 -18.35 -31.72 -6.75
CA GLY A 270 -18.40 -32.41 -5.44
C GLY A 270 -19.71 -33.19 -5.18
N GLN A 271 -20.67 -33.14 -6.10
CA GLN A 271 -21.88 -33.96 -6.06
C GLN A 271 -21.67 -35.23 -6.87
#